data_2775c50a7cf7928b7b2da6296c3dcce4
#
_entry.id   2775c50a7cf7928b7b2da6296c3dcce4
#
_cell.length_a   1.000
_cell.length_b   1.000
_cell.length_c   1.000
_cell.angle_alpha   90.00
_cell.angle_beta   90.00
_cell.angle_gamma   90.00
#
_symmetry.space_group_name_H-M   'P 1'
#
loop_
_entity.id
_entity.type
_entity.pdbx_description
1 polymer ?
#
loop_
_entity_poly.entity_id
_entity_poly.type
_entity_poly.pdbx_seq_one_letter_code
_entity_poly.pdbx_strand_id
1 'polypeptide(L)'
;MKLNNLEAISPVDGRYFYKTEKLKKYFSEKALIYYRLKVEIEYFIALCKAEIPQLNGINQTKFKSLRKIYLDFSINDAIKIKNIEETTNHDVKAVEYFIKEKFDELNLSEYKEFIHFGLTSQDINNTAIPLSVKDFINDVYLVKIEELLKLVEDKSNEYSDITIISRTHGQPASPTKLGKELRVFWTRINEQVKSLNTIPNSAKFSGAVGNFNAHKVAYPNINWKNFGQNFVEDILGLNYSYP
;
A
#
# COMPACT_ATOMS: atom_id res chain seq x y z
N MET A 1 4.12 25.76 -0.77
CA MET A 1 4.75 26.12 -2.06
C MET A 1 4.14 25.25 -3.15
N LYS A 2 3.56 25.80 -4.21
CA LYS A 2 3.11 24.98 -5.35
C LYS A 2 4.34 24.64 -6.20
N LEU A 3 4.64 23.35 -6.36
CA LEU A 3 5.69 22.91 -7.29
C LEU A 3 5.36 23.45 -8.71
N ASN A 4 6.30 24.20 -9.31
CA ASN A 4 6.17 24.60 -10.70
C ASN A 4 6.57 23.40 -11.58
N ASN A 5 5.66 22.93 -12.41
CA ASN A 5 5.91 21.76 -13.25
C ASN A 5 7.11 21.93 -14.19
N LEU A 6 7.47 23.18 -14.53
CA LEU A 6 8.66 23.47 -15.36
C LEU A 6 9.98 23.35 -14.61
N GLU A 7 9.94 23.42 -13.26
CA GLU A 7 11.11 23.30 -12.39
C GLU A 7 11.21 21.94 -11.70
N ALA A 8 10.28 21.03 -12.00
CA ALA A 8 10.29 19.68 -11.46
C ALA A 8 11.45 18.86 -12.01
N ILE A 9 12.21 18.20 -11.13
CA ILE A 9 13.37 17.38 -11.50
C ILE A 9 12.93 16.10 -12.23
N SER A 10 11.80 15.52 -11.80
CA SER A 10 11.24 14.32 -12.42
C SER A 10 10.22 14.67 -13.50
N PRO A 11 10.27 14.02 -14.68
CA PRO A 11 9.21 14.15 -15.68
C PRO A 11 7.83 13.69 -15.16
N VAL A 12 7.78 12.78 -14.20
CA VAL A 12 6.55 12.29 -13.58
C VAL A 12 5.83 13.42 -12.86
N ASP A 13 6.56 14.25 -12.10
CA ASP A 13 6.01 15.37 -11.34
C ASP A 13 5.94 16.68 -12.17
N GLY A 14 6.65 16.74 -13.29
CA GLY A 14 6.64 17.86 -14.22
C GLY A 14 5.71 17.62 -15.42
N ARG A 15 6.31 17.26 -16.57
CA ARG A 15 5.64 17.11 -17.85
C ARG A 15 4.42 16.18 -17.83
N TYR A 16 4.49 15.08 -17.05
CA TYR A 16 3.45 14.06 -16.99
C TYR A 16 2.57 14.15 -15.73
N PHE A 17 2.68 15.21 -14.95
CA PHE A 17 1.94 15.42 -13.71
C PHE A 17 0.43 15.11 -13.83
N TYR A 18 -0.24 15.64 -14.87
CA TYR A 18 -1.67 15.42 -15.07
C TYR A 18 -2.03 13.98 -15.48
N LYS A 19 -1.08 13.25 -16.07
CA LYS A 19 -1.28 11.85 -16.45
C LYS A 19 -1.09 10.89 -15.27
N THR A 20 -0.32 11.31 -14.29
CA THR A 20 0.05 10.51 -13.11
C THR A 20 -0.75 10.88 -11.85
N GLU A 21 -1.76 11.75 -11.99
CA GLU A 21 -2.52 12.27 -10.83
C GLU A 21 -3.14 11.15 -9.96
N LYS A 22 -3.65 10.07 -10.56
CA LYS A 22 -4.19 8.92 -9.84
C LYS A 22 -3.16 8.21 -8.95
N LEU A 23 -1.86 8.33 -9.28
CA LEU A 23 -0.77 7.70 -8.53
C LEU A 23 -0.50 8.39 -7.19
N LYS A 24 -0.89 9.65 -7.02
CA LYS A 24 -0.69 10.43 -5.79
C LYS A 24 -1.31 9.75 -4.57
N LYS A 25 -2.44 9.04 -4.75
CA LYS A 25 -3.13 8.31 -3.68
C LYS A 25 -2.30 7.16 -3.12
N TYR A 26 -1.30 6.68 -3.85
CA TYR A 26 -0.50 5.49 -3.51
C TYR A 26 0.98 5.79 -3.27
N PHE A 27 1.56 6.72 -4.03
CA PHE A 27 3.02 6.89 -4.12
C PHE A 27 3.51 8.30 -3.75
N SER A 28 2.64 9.22 -3.33
CA SER A 28 3.09 10.50 -2.80
C SER A 28 3.55 10.37 -1.34
N GLU A 29 4.30 11.35 -0.86
CA GLU A 29 4.66 11.47 0.57
C GLU A 29 3.41 11.44 1.47
N LYS A 30 2.35 12.16 1.07
CA LYS A 30 1.07 12.10 1.78
C LYS A 30 0.49 10.68 1.83
N ALA A 31 0.61 9.92 0.74
CA ALA A 31 0.14 8.54 0.69
C ALA A 31 0.96 7.63 1.61
N LEU A 32 2.29 7.76 1.62
CA LEU A 32 3.13 7.00 2.53
C LEU A 32 2.75 7.26 4.00
N ILE A 33 2.54 8.52 4.37
CA ILE A 33 2.08 8.90 5.70
C ILE A 33 0.70 8.29 6.00
N TYR A 34 -0.24 8.33 5.05
CA TYR A 34 -1.56 7.71 5.18
C TYR A 34 -1.47 6.21 5.46
N TYR A 35 -0.66 5.47 4.72
CA TYR A 35 -0.52 4.02 4.91
C TYR A 35 0.17 3.68 6.23
N ARG A 36 1.16 4.44 6.66
CA ARG A 36 1.77 4.31 7.99
C ARG A 36 0.75 4.55 9.09
N LEU A 37 -0.03 5.61 8.99
CA LEU A 37 -1.10 5.95 9.93
C LEU A 37 -2.16 4.84 10.01
N LYS A 38 -2.58 4.29 8.86
CA LYS A 38 -3.52 3.17 8.79
C LYS A 38 -2.96 1.94 9.52
N VAL A 39 -1.72 1.58 9.28
CA VAL A 39 -1.06 0.43 9.93
C VAL A 39 -0.98 0.62 11.45
N GLU A 40 -0.56 1.79 11.92
CA GLU A 40 -0.47 2.10 13.37
C GLU A 40 -1.83 2.01 14.06
N ILE A 41 -2.87 2.56 13.46
CA ILE A 41 -4.22 2.54 14.03
C ILE A 41 -4.79 1.11 14.05
N GLU A 42 -4.67 0.36 12.96
CA GLU A 42 -5.15 -1.02 12.92
C GLU A 42 -4.32 -1.92 13.87
N TYR A 43 -3.02 -1.66 14.03
CA TYR A 43 -2.20 -2.33 15.02
C TYR A 43 -2.68 -2.06 16.45
N PHE A 44 -2.94 -0.80 16.82
CA PHE A 44 -3.49 -0.45 18.12
C PHE A 44 -4.84 -1.15 18.37
N ILE A 45 -5.74 -1.18 17.36
CA ILE A 45 -7.02 -1.89 17.46
C ILE A 45 -6.79 -3.40 17.62
N ALA A 46 -5.77 -3.97 16.96
CA ALA A 46 -5.40 -5.37 17.15
C ALA A 46 -4.89 -5.66 18.57
N LEU A 47 -4.07 -4.78 19.14
CA LEU A 47 -3.62 -4.89 20.52
C LEU A 47 -4.79 -4.86 21.52
N CYS A 48 -5.82 -4.04 21.30
CA CYS A 48 -7.02 -4.02 22.12
C CYS A 48 -7.79 -5.35 22.12
N LYS A 49 -7.55 -6.21 21.12
CA LYS A 49 -8.16 -7.56 21.01
C LYS A 49 -7.24 -8.68 21.49
N ALA A 50 -6.00 -8.36 21.86
CA ALA A 50 -4.96 -9.33 22.22
C ALA A 50 -4.89 -9.65 23.71
N GLU A 51 -5.99 -9.42 24.46
CA GLU A 51 -6.09 -9.70 25.90
C GLU A 51 -5.02 -9.00 26.77
N ILE A 52 -4.59 -7.80 26.34
CA ILE A 52 -3.69 -6.95 27.13
C ILE A 52 -4.51 -6.29 28.25
N PRO A 53 -4.21 -6.55 29.52
CA PRO A 53 -5.05 -6.09 30.64
C PRO A 53 -5.29 -4.59 30.67
N GLN A 54 -4.27 -3.79 30.32
CA GLN A 54 -4.35 -2.33 30.32
C GLN A 54 -5.27 -1.79 29.20
N LEU A 55 -5.57 -2.58 28.17
CA LEU A 55 -6.42 -2.20 27.03
C LEU A 55 -7.86 -2.72 27.16
N ASN A 56 -8.17 -3.53 28.17
CA ASN A 56 -9.51 -4.12 28.36
C ASN A 56 -10.63 -3.07 28.61
N GLY A 57 -10.26 -1.85 29.04
CA GLY A 57 -11.21 -0.76 29.28
C GLY A 57 -11.68 -0.05 28.01
N ILE A 58 -11.06 -0.30 26.84
CA ILE A 58 -11.39 0.42 25.62
C ILE A 58 -12.68 -0.12 25.02
N ASN A 59 -13.69 0.75 24.95
CA ASN A 59 -14.96 0.41 24.32
C ASN A 59 -14.76 0.27 22.79
N GLN A 60 -15.20 -0.86 22.22
CA GLN A 60 -15.09 -1.14 20.78
C GLN A 60 -15.78 -0.09 19.90
N THR A 61 -16.74 0.67 20.43
CA THR A 61 -17.36 1.80 19.72
C THR A 61 -16.33 2.86 19.35
N LYS A 62 -15.24 2.99 20.12
CA LYS A 62 -14.10 3.90 19.81
C LYS A 62 -13.31 3.50 18.57
N PHE A 63 -13.32 2.21 18.17
CA PHE A 63 -12.58 1.75 16.99
C PHE A 63 -13.01 2.45 15.70
N LYS A 64 -14.30 2.78 15.58
CA LYS A 64 -14.79 3.57 14.45
C LYS A 64 -14.19 4.99 14.44
N SER A 65 -14.06 5.62 15.60
CA SER A 65 -13.46 6.95 15.72
C SER A 65 -11.94 6.90 15.48
N LEU A 66 -11.25 5.87 15.94
CA LEU A 66 -9.84 5.66 15.64
C LEU A 66 -9.60 5.50 14.13
N ARG A 67 -10.40 4.71 13.44
CA ARG A 67 -10.29 4.56 11.97
C ARG A 67 -10.51 5.85 11.21
N LYS A 68 -11.36 6.76 11.74
CA LYS A 68 -11.52 8.07 11.12
C LYS A 68 -10.24 8.89 11.07
N ILE A 69 -9.27 8.67 11.96
CA ILE A 69 -7.97 9.36 11.93
C ILE A 69 -7.28 9.19 10.57
N TYR A 70 -7.33 7.98 9.97
CA TYR A 70 -6.76 7.77 8.64
C TYR A 70 -7.78 7.89 7.51
N LEU A 71 -9.07 7.57 7.72
CA LEU A 71 -10.10 7.68 6.67
C LEU A 71 -10.36 9.13 6.26
N ASP A 72 -10.32 10.06 7.22
CA ASP A 72 -10.54 11.50 7.02
C ASP A 72 -9.21 12.27 6.85
N PHE A 73 -8.07 11.54 6.64
CA PHE A 73 -6.73 12.12 6.59
C PHE A 73 -6.56 13.13 5.45
N SER A 74 -6.29 14.37 5.83
CA SER A 74 -6.21 15.52 4.93
C SER A 74 -4.77 15.91 4.58
N ILE A 75 -4.62 16.85 3.66
CA ILE A 75 -3.32 17.48 3.37
C ILE A 75 -2.80 18.31 4.57
N ASN A 76 -3.70 18.91 5.35
CA ASN A 76 -3.32 19.68 6.53
C ASN A 76 -2.76 18.77 7.63
N ASP A 77 -3.32 17.56 7.80
CA ASP A 77 -2.77 16.57 8.72
C ASP A 77 -1.37 16.10 8.27
N ALA A 78 -1.17 15.90 6.97
CA ALA A 78 0.15 15.57 6.42
C ALA A 78 1.18 16.68 6.69
N ILE A 79 0.81 17.94 6.48
CA ILE A 79 1.66 19.11 6.81
C ILE A 79 1.98 19.14 8.30
N LYS A 80 0.99 18.90 9.17
CA LYS A 80 1.21 18.85 10.61
C LYS A 80 2.22 17.76 11.00
N ILE A 81 2.12 16.56 10.41
CA ILE A 81 3.10 15.47 10.62
C ILE A 81 4.49 15.88 10.15
N LYS A 82 4.61 16.53 8.99
CA LYS A 82 5.92 17.02 8.50
C LYS A 82 6.53 18.08 9.44
N ASN A 83 5.72 18.97 10.00
CA ASN A 83 6.22 19.95 10.99
C ASN A 83 6.71 19.25 12.28
N ILE A 84 6.06 18.17 12.72
CA ILE A 84 6.54 17.34 13.84
C ILE A 84 7.85 16.65 13.45
N GLU A 85 7.96 16.16 12.24
CA GLU A 85 9.17 15.50 11.72
C GLU A 85 10.39 16.44 11.71
N GLU A 86 10.22 17.72 11.36
CA GLU A 86 11.28 18.73 11.42
C GLU A 86 11.90 18.86 12.82
N THR A 87 11.10 18.63 13.87
CA THR A 87 11.59 18.68 15.26
C THR A 87 12.15 17.35 15.73
N THR A 88 11.49 16.25 15.38
CA THR A 88 11.87 14.89 15.83
C THR A 88 13.01 14.31 15.01
N ASN A 89 13.23 14.82 13.81
CA ASN A 89 14.16 14.31 12.79
C ASN A 89 13.93 12.80 12.50
N HIS A 90 12.66 12.36 12.59
CA HIS A 90 12.28 10.96 12.38
C HIS A 90 10.84 10.84 11.88
N ASP A 91 10.68 10.31 10.68
CA ASP A 91 9.42 10.25 9.93
C ASP A 91 8.32 9.39 10.61
N VAL A 92 8.63 8.15 10.99
CA VAL A 92 7.65 7.27 11.67
C VAL A 92 7.31 7.79 13.06
N LYS A 93 8.30 8.35 13.80
CA LYS A 93 8.07 8.96 15.10
C LYS A 93 7.13 10.18 15.01
N ALA A 94 7.19 10.94 13.93
CA ALA A 94 6.26 12.05 13.69
C ALA A 94 4.81 11.56 13.52
N VAL A 95 4.61 10.44 12.85
CA VAL A 95 3.29 9.80 12.75
C VAL A 95 2.79 9.35 14.13
N GLU A 96 3.66 8.73 14.94
CA GLU A 96 3.33 8.33 16.32
C GLU A 96 2.88 9.53 17.18
N TYR A 97 3.61 10.64 17.15
CA TYR A 97 3.23 11.85 17.90
C TYR A 97 1.90 12.43 17.43
N PHE A 98 1.66 12.46 16.12
CA PHE A 98 0.38 12.90 15.59
C PHE A 98 -0.78 12.01 16.09
N ILE A 99 -0.60 10.68 16.14
CA ILE A 99 -1.61 9.77 16.67
C ILE A 99 -1.83 10.04 18.17
N LYS A 100 -0.76 10.29 18.94
CA LYS A 100 -0.85 10.63 20.38
C LYS A 100 -1.70 11.89 20.62
N GLU A 101 -1.56 12.91 19.77
CA GLU A 101 -2.43 14.10 19.84
C GLU A 101 -3.90 13.76 19.52
N LYS A 102 -4.13 12.93 18.48
CA LYS A 102 -5.49 12.46 18.17
C LYS A 102 -6.11 11.64 19.28
N PHE A 103 -5.31 10.90 20.05
CA PHE A 103 -5.79 10.19 21.23
C PHE A 103 -6.25 11.14 22.34
N ASP A 104 -5.58 12.28 22.52
CA ASP A 104 -6.06 13.33 23.44
C ASP A 104 -7.42 13.87 23.01
N GLU A 105 -7.58 14.18 21.72
CA GLU A 105 -8.85 14.67 21.15
C GLU A 105 -10.01 13.66 21.35
N LEU A 106 -9.70 12.34 21.39
CA LEU A 106 -10.67 11.26 21.56
C LEU A 106 -10.89 10.82 23.02
N ASN A 107 -10.23 11.50 24.00
CA ASN A 107 -10.21 11.10 25.42
C ASN A 107 -9.67 9.66 25.61
N LEU A 108 -8.54 9.34 24.97
CA LEU A 108 -7.81 8.07 25.04
C LEU A 108 -6.35 8.28 25.49
N SER A 109 -6.07 9.37 26.20
CA SER A 109 -4.70 9.76 26.60
C SER A 109 -3.99 8.70 27.44
N GLU A 110 -4.72 7.93 28.24
CA GLU A 110 -4.17 6.85 29.07
C GLU A 110 -3.60 5.68 28.26
N TYR A 111 -3.98 5.55 26.96
CA TYR A 111 -3.55 4.44 26.09
C TYR A 111 -2.42 4.82 25.13
N LYS A 112 -1.89 6.05 25.20
CA LYS A 112 -0.89 6.56 24.27
C LYS A 112 0.38 5.72 24.15
N GLU A 113 0.80 5.10 25.26
CA GLU A 113 2.03 4.29 25.29
C GLU A 113 1.90 2.95 24.55
N PHE A 114 0.67 2.59 24.14
CA PHE A 114 0.43 1.44 23.28
C PHE A 114 0.48 1.78 21.77
N ILE A 115 0.59 3.05 21.41
CA ILE A 115 0.89 3.46 20.03
C ILE A 115 2.33 3.04 19.72
N HIS A 116 2.55 2.34 18.60
CA HIS A 116 3.86 1.82 18.22
C HIS A 116 4.50 0.87 19.26
N PHE A 117 3.68 0.26 20.12
CA PHE A 117 4.18 -0.59 21.21
C PHE A 117 5.00 -1.77 20.70
N GLY A 118 6.24 -1.89 21.15
CA GLY A 118 7.15 -2.99 20.82
C GLY A 118 7.63 -3.06 19.36
N LEU A 119 7.21 -2.13 18.50
CA LEU A 119 7.54 -2.10 17.08
C LEU A 119 8.88 -1.39 16.82
N THR A 120 9.39 -1.60 15.64
CA THR A 120 10.40 -0.76 15.01
C THR A 120 9.80 -0.07 13.79
N SER A 121 10.38 1.08 13.40
CA SER A 121 9.91 1.83 12.22
C SER A 121 9.79 0.96 10.96
N GLN A 122 10.67 -0.04 10.84
CA GLN A 122 10.66 -0.94 9.69
C GLN A 122 9.46 -1.90 9.69
N ASP A 123 8.86 -2.24 10.83
CA ASP A 123 7.59 -3.00 10.86
C ASP A 123 6.46 -2.21 10.21
N ILE A 124 6.45 -0.88 10.40
CA ILE A 124 5.49 0.01 9.76
C ILE A 124 5.77 0.16 8.27
N ASN A 125 7.03 0.37 7.86
CA ASN A 125 7.37 0.52 6.45
C ASN A 125 7.18 -0.78 5.66
N ASN A 126 7.55 -1.93 6.23
CA ASN A 126 7.40 -3.25 5.60
C ASN A 126 5.95 -3.72 5.47
N THR A 127 5.00 -3.00 6.02
CA THR A 127 3.55 -3.24 5.89
C THR A 127 2.87 -2.15 5.08
N ALA A 128 3.19 -0.87 5.34
CA ALA A 128 2.60 0.28 4.66
C ALA A 128 2.92 0.30 3.16
N ILE A 129 4.18 0.04 2.77
CA ILE A 129 4.61 0.05 1.36
C ILE A 129 3.97 -1.09 0.56
N PRO A 130 4.05 -2.37 0.97
CA PRO A 130 3.36 -3.44 0.26
C PRO A 130 1.84 -3.22 0.16
N LEU A 131 1.22 -2.64 1.20
CA LEU A 131 -0.20 -2.33 1.19
C LEU A 131 -0.54 -1.27 0.14
N SER A 132 0.25 -0.20 0.03
CA SER A 132 0.05 0.82 -1.00
C SER A 132 0.25 0.27 -2.42
N VAL A 133 1.25 -0.59 -2.63
CA VAL A 133 1.50 -1.25 -3.92
C VAL A 133 0.35 -2.18 -4.29
N LYS A 134 -0.13 -2.99 -3.33
CA LYS A 134 -1.30 -3.87 -3.54
C LYS A 134 -2.54 -3.08 -3.96
N ASP A 135 -2.86 -2.00 -3.21
CA ASP A 135 -4.02 -1.17 -3.50
C ASP A 135 -3.88 -0.52 -4.90
N PHE A 136 -2.69 -0.02 -5.26
CA PHE A 136 -2.41 0.52 -6.60
C PHE A 136 -2.60 -0.53 -7.71
N ILE A 137 -2.05 -1.73 -7.53
CA ILE A 137 -2.18 -2.81 -8.51
C ILE A 137 -3.65 -3.11 -8.76
N ASN A 138 -4.45 -3.26 -7.72
CA ASN A 138 -5.85 -3.63 -7.82
C ASN A 138 -6.73 -2.47 -8.34
N ASP A 139 -6.56 -1.27 -7.78
CA ASP A 139 -7.46 -0.15 -8.06
C ASP A 139 -7.16 0.56 -9.38
N VAL A 140 -5.91 0.49 -9.87
CA VAL A 140 -5.48 1.29 -11.02
C VAL A 140 -4.84 0.43 -12.11
N TYR A 141 -3.80 -0.35 -11.77
CA TYR A 141 -2.98 -1.02 -12.76
C TYR A 141 -3.76 -2.10 -13.50
N LEU A 142 -4.36 -3.06 -12.76
CA LEU A 142 -5.13 -4.16 -13.37
C LEU A 142 -6.33 -3.62 -14.15
N VAL A 143 -7.04 -2.63 -13.63
CA VAL A 143 -8.16 -1.99 -14.33
C VAL A 143 -7.71 -1.44 -15.70
N LYS A 144 -6.56 -0.78 -15.75
CA LYS A 144 -6.04 -0.21 -17.02
C LYS A 144 -5.51 -1.26 -17.98
N ILE A 145 -4.90 -2.33 -17.47
CA ILE A 145 -4.45 -3.46 -18.30
C ILE A 145 -5.64 -4.24 -18.87
N GLU A 146 -6.70 -4.44 -18.08
CA GLU A 146 -7.93 -5.09 -18.56
C GLU A 146 -8.61 -4.27 -19.67
N GLU A 147 -8.69 -2.94 -19.53
CA GLU A 147 -9.17 -2.05 -20.60
C GLU A 147 -8.35 -2.22 -21.89
N LEU A 148 -7.01 -2.28 -21.76
CA LEU A 148 -6.10 -2.48 -22.90
C LEU A 148 -6.29 -3.88 -23.52
N LEU A 149 -6.34 -4.93 -22.71
CA LEU A 149 -6.55 -6.30 -23.20
C LEU A 149 -7.87 -6.42 -23.96
N LYS A 150 -8.94 -5.83 -23.42
CA LYS A 150 -10.23 -5.80 -24.10
C LYS A 150 -10.15 -5.10 -25.45
N LEU A 151 -9.51 -3.93 -25.52
CA LEU A 151 -9.33 -3.19 -26.77
C LEU A 151 -8.57 -4.02 -27.81
N VAL A 152 -7.47 -4.66 -27.42
CA VAL A 152 -6.64 -5.49 -28.32
C VAL A 152 -7.41 -6.72 -28.77
N GLU A 153 -8.21 -7.35 -27.89
CA GLU A 153 -9.07 -8.49 -28.24
C GLU A 153 -10.15 -8.10 -29.24
N ASP A 154 -10.86 -6.98 -28.98
CA ASP A 154 -11.90 -6.47 -29.87
C ASP A 154 -11.32 -6.19 -31.27
N LYS A 155 -10.14 -5.56 -31.36
CA LYS A 155 -9.45 -5.29 -32.63
C LYS A 155 -8.93 -6.58 -33.30
N SER A 156 -8.46 -7.53 -32.53
CA SER A 156 -8.05 -8.85 -33.03
C SER A 156 -9.23 -9.56 -33.72
N ASN A 157 -10.43 -9.51 -33.12
CA ASN A 157 -11.64 -10.10 -33.68
C ASN A 157 -12.13 -9.33 -34.91
N GLU A 158 -12.18 -7.99 -34.85
CA GLU A 158 -12.60 -7.11 -35.96
C GLU A 158 -11.75 -7.33 -37.21
N TYR A 159 -10.43 -7.56 -37.05
CA TYR A 159 -9.50 -7.72 -38.17
C TYR A 159 -9.15 -9.19 -38.48
N SER A 160 -9.93 -10.15 -37.96
CA SER A 160 -9.68 -11.59 -38.11
C SER A 160 -9.62 -12.05 -39.59
N ASP A 161 -10.38 -11.41 -40.46
CA ASP A 161 -10.47 -11.77 -41.88
C ASP A 161 -9.51 -10.97 -42.81
N ILE A 162 -8.84 -9.95 -42.27
CA ILE A 162 -7.91 -9.12 -43.06
C ILE A 162 -6.62 -9.89 -43.29
N THR A 163 -6.38 -10.28 -44.53
CA THR A 163 -5.12 -10.92 -44.95
C THR A 163 -4.04 -9.88 -45.16
N ILE A 164 -2.89 -10.08 -44.60
CA ILE A 164 -1.69 -9.27 -44.74
C ILE A 164 -0.50 -10.13 -45.15
N ILE A 165 0.51 -9.53 -45.72
CA ILE A 165 1.79 -10.21 -46.02
C ILE A 165 2.74 -10.04 -44.80
N SER A 166 3.20 -11.15 -44.22
CA SER A 166 4.27 -11.08 -43.22
C SER A 166 5.60 -10.71 -43.91
N ARG A 167 6.53 -10.25 -43.11
CA ARG A 167 7.88 -9.85 -43.57
C ARG A 167 8.94 -10.55 -42.76
N THR A 168 10.03 -10.95 -43.40
CA THR A 168 11.25 -11.43 -42.78
C THR A 168 12.44 -10.71 -43.38
N HIS A 169 13.33 -10.22 -42.54
CA HIS A 169 14.46 -9.38 -42.99
C HIS A 169 14.04 -8.21 -43.93
N GLY A 170 12.86 -7.62 -43.71
CA GLY A 170 12.29 -6.56 -44.54
C GLY A 170 11.68 -7.03 -45.88
N GLN A 171 11.78 -8.32 -46.24
CA GLN A 171 11.26 -8.89 -47.46
C GLN A 171 9.89 -9.53 -47.28
N PRO A 172 9.01 -9.52 -48.28
CA PRO A 172 7.76 -10.27 -48.25
C PRO A 172 7.96 -11.76 -47.94
N ALA A 173 7.13 -12.29 -47.04
CA ALA A 173 7.14 -13.70 -46.66
C ALA A 173 5.72 -14.30 -46.83
N SER A 174 5.33 -15.25 -45.98
CA SER A 174 4.04 -15.91 -46.09
C SER A 174 2.88 -14.99 -45.72
N PRO A 175 1.68 -15.18 -46.30
CA PRO A 175 0.47 -14.48 -45.85
C PRO A 175 0.12 -14.85 -44.42
N THR A 176 -0.45 -13.90 -43.67
CA THR A 176 -0.99 -14.05 -42.36
C THR A 176 -2.26 -13.23 -42.18
N LYS A 177 -2.84 -13.22 -40.99
CA LYS A 177 -4.03 -12.41 -40.67
C LYS A 177 -3.70 -11.31 -39.67
N LEU A 178 -4.18 -10.09 -39.92
CA LEU A 178 -3.95 -8.93 -39.05
C LEU A 178 -4.48 -9.18 -37.63
N GLY A 179 -5.69 -9.73 -37.52
CA GLY A 179 -6.26 -10.07 -36.21
C GLY A 179 -5.40 -11.07 -35.44
N LYS A 180 -4.80 -12.05 -36.12
CA LYS A 180 -3.88 -13.02 -35.50
C LYS A 180 -2.61 -12.33 -34.98
N GLU A 181 -2.05 -11.38 -35.70
CA GLU A 181 -0.89 -10.60 -35.24
C GLU A 181 -1.19 -9.80 -33.98
N LEU A 182 -2.37 -9.18 -33.88
CA LEU A 182 -2.82 -8.51 -32.66
C LEU A 182 -3.02 -9.48 -31.50
N ARG A 183 -3.56 -10.70 -31.77
CA ARG A 183 -3.77 -11.73 -30.74
C ARG A 183 -2.49 -12.16 -30.06
N VAL A 184 -1.35 -12.12 -30.73
CA VAL A 184 -0.04 -12.41 -30.12
C VAL A 184 0.27 -11.43 -28.99
N PHE A 185 -0.02 -10.13 -29.17
CA PHE A 185 0.20 -9.14 -28.11
C PHE A 185 -0.76 -9.36 -26.94
N TRP A 186 -2.04 -9.60 -27.22
CA TRP A 186 -3.03 -9.93 -26.21
C TRP A 186 -2.57 -11.12 -25.34
N THR A 187 -2.16 -12.20 -25.98
CA THR A 187 -1.70 -13.41 -25.28
C THR A 187 -0.52 -13.13 -24.37
N ARG A 188 0.50 -12.45 -24.88
CA ARG A 188 1.71 -12.13 -24.10
C ARG A 188 1.43 -11.23 -22.91
N ILE A 189 0.62 -10.18 -23.10
CA ILE A 189 0.23 -9.29 -21.99
C ILE A 189 -0.57 -10.07 -20.95
N ASN A 190 -1.55 -10.88 -21.37
CA ASN A 190 -2.39 -11.67 -20.47
C ASN A 190 -1.57 -12.69 -19.64
N GLU A 191 -0.55 -13.30 -20.23
CA GLU A 191 0.39 -14.17 -19.51
C GLU A 191 1.18 -13.40 -18.44
N GLN A 192 1.62 -12.18 -18.73
CA GLN A 192 2.32 -11.34 -17.74
C GLN A 192 1.37 -10.90 -16.61
N VAL A 193 0.11 -10.61 -16.90
CA VAL A 193 -0.90 -10.31 -15.87
C VAL A 193 -1.12 -11.52 -14.97
N LYS A 194 -1.23 -12.73 -15.54
CA LYS A 194 -1.33 -13.96 -14.74
C LYS A 194 -0.11 -14.14 -13.84
N SER A 195 1.10 -13.93 -14.38
CA SER A 195 2.34 -14.01 -13.60
C SER A 195 2.38 -12.97 -12.48
N LEU A 196 1.97 -11.73 -12.75
CA LEU A 196 1.89 -10.68 -11.72
C LEU A 196 0.97 -11.09 -10.56
N ASN A 197 -0.19 -11.68 -10.87
CA ASN A 197 -1.16 -12.11 -9.87
C ASN A 197 -0.68 -13.29 -8.99
N THR A 198 0.40 -13.98 -9.38
CA THR A 198 1.02 -15.02 -8.53
C THR A 198 2.06 -14.49 -7.56
N ILE A 199 2.50 -13.24 -7.71
CA ILE A 199 3.50 -12.63 -6.85
C ILE A 199 2.82 -12.22 -5.52
N PRO A 200 3.28 -12.76 -4.36
CA PRO A 200 2.70 -12.42 -3.08
C PRO A 200 3.05 -10.98 -2.68
N ASN A 201 2.08 -10.24 -2.15
CA ASN A 201 2.32 -8.94 -1.51
C ASN A 201 2.82 -9.19 -0.08
N SER A 202 4.10 -9.50 0.07
CA SER A 202 4.67 -9.94 1.33
C SER A 202 5.01 -8.80 2.26
N ALA A 203 4.77 -9.01 3.58
CA ALA A 203 5.09 -8.09 4.64
C ALA A 203 5.69 -8.81 5.85
N LYS A 204 6.73 -8.21 6.44
CA LYS A 204 7.34 -8.63 7.70
C LYS A 204 6.83 -7.76 8.84
N PHE A 205 6.44 -8.40 9.95
CA PHE A 205 5.95 -7.72 11.15
C PHE A 205 6.30 -8.53 12.40
N SER A 206 7.38 -8.14 13.12
CA SER A 206 7.91 -8.99 14.21
C SER A 206 8.93 -8.29 15.12
N GLY A 207 9.01 -6.96 15.08
CA GLY A 207 10.02 -6.19 15.79
C GLY A 207 11.36 -6.12 15.05
N ALA A 208 12.35 -5.44 15.64
CA ALA A 208 13.60 -5.08 14.99
C ALA A 208 14.40 -6.27 14.44
N VAL A 209 14.43 -7.38 15.17
CA VAL A 209 15.19 -8.59 14.83
C VAL A 209 14.33 -9.83 14.56
N GLY A 210 13.03 -9.64 14.38
CA GLY A 210 12.13 -10.71 13.95
C GLY A 210 11.58 -11.61 15.07
N ASN A 211 11.82 -11.30 16.34
CA ASN A 211 11.51 -12.20 17.47
C ASN A 211 10.45 -11.66 18.45
N PHE A 212 9.83 -10.52 18.18
CA PHE A 212 8.89 -9.85 19.11
C PHE A 212 9.48 -9.63 20.51
N ASN A 213 10.77 -9.28 20.61
CA ASN A 213 11.49 -9.26 21.89
C ASN A 213 10.80 -8.36 22.94
N ALA A 214 10.50 -7.11 22.58
CA ALA A 214 9.83 -6.17 23.49
C ALA A 214 8.44 -6.65 23.89
N HIS A 215 7.68 -7.18 22.94
CA HIS A 215 6.36 -7.74 23.19
C HIS A 215 6.40 -8.92 24.17
N LYS A 216 7.34 -9.86 23.96
CA LYS A 216 7.49 -11.05 24.82
C LYS A 216 7.96 -10.71 26.23
N VAL A 217 8.81 -9.68 26.38
CA VAL A 217 9.23 -9.20 27.71
C VAL A 217 8.05 -8.60 28.48
N ALA A 218 7.22 -7.80 27.80
CA ALA A 218 6.09 -7.13 28.43
C ALA A 218 4.90 -8.08 28.70
N TYR A 219 4.58 -8.94 27.73
CA TYR A 219 3.43 -9.86 27.78
C TYR A 219 3.83 -11.27 27.29
N PRO A 220 4.52 -12.07 28.14
CA PRO A 220 5.09 -13.37 27.75
C PRO A 220 4.04 -14.43 27.41
N ASN A 221 2.82 -14.28 27.90
CA ASN A 221 1.74 -15.28 27.73
C ASN A 221 1.00 -15.12 26.39
N ILE A 222 1.22 -14.02 25.64
CA ILE A 222 0.59 -13.81 24.35
C ILE A 222 1.42 -14.50 23.27
N ASN A 223 0.75 -15.20 22.34
CA ASN A 223 1.40 -15.79 21.17
C ASN A 223 1.64 -14.72 20.10
N TRP A 224 2.71 -13.96 20.28
CA TRP A 224 3.05 -12.83 19.39
C TRP A 224 3.34 -13.24 17.95
N LYS A 225 3.80 -14.47 17.71
CA LYS A 225 4.01 -14.98 16.36
C LYS A 225 2.67 -15.10 15.61
N ASN A 226 1.69 -15.75 16.24
CA ASN A 226 0.35 -15.85 15.64
C ASN A 226 -0.32 -14.48 15.54
N PHE A 227 -0.14 -13.62 16.54
CA PHE A 227 -0.64 -12.25 16.50
C PHE A 227 -0.09 -11.49 15.26
N GLY A 228 1.22 -11.51 15.04
CA GLY A 228 1.84 -10.82 13.90
C GLY A 228 1.40 -11.39 12.56
N GLN A 229 1.28 -12.71 12.45
CA GLN A 229 0.76 -13.35 11.25
C GLN A 229 -0.68 -12.94 10.97
N ASN A 230 -1.58 -13.05 11.95
CA ASN A 230 -2.99 -12.65 11.80
C ASN A 230 -3.13 -11.15 11.49
N PHE A 231 -2.28 -10.31 12.08
CA PHE A 231 -2.26 -8.88 11.78
C PHE A 231 -1.94 -8.61 10.30
N VAL A 232 -0.93 -9.27 9.77
CA VAL A 232 -0.53 -9.12 8.35
C VAL A 232 -1.56 -9.73 7.41
N GLU A 233 -2.04 -10.95 7.69
CA GLU A 233 -2.89 -11.71 6.77
C GLU A 233 -4.36 -11.29 6.88
N ASP A 234 -4.94 -11.31 8.08
CA ASP A 234 -6.38 -11.10 8.26
C ASP A 234 -6.76 -9.62 8.33
N ILE A 235 -5.90 -8.76 8.92
CA ILE A 235 -6.22 -7.34 9.09
C ILE A 235 -5.73 -6.51 7.92
N LEU A 236 -4.47 -6.69 7.48
CA LEU A 236 -3.91 -5.94 6.36
C LEU A 236 -4.15 -6.62 5.00
N GLY A 237 -4.48 -7.91 4.99
CA GLY A 237 -4.70 -8.69 3.78
C GLY A 237 -3.43 -8.84 2.93
N LEU A 238 -2.26 -8.87 3.56
CA LEU A 238 -0.96 -9.10 2.95
C LEU A 238 -0.50 -10.54 3.21
N ASN A 239 0.59 -10.97 2.58
CA ASN A 239 1.18 -12.28 2.84
C ASN A 239 2.25 -12.16 3.94
N TYR A 240 2.13 -12.93 5.00
CA TYR A 240 3.15 -12.90 6.06
C TYR A 240 4.49 -13.44 5.55
N SER A 241 5.53 -12.62 5.66
CA SER A 241 6.90 -13.04 5.39
C SER A 241 7.59 -13.38 6.70
N TYR A 242 8.15 -14.57 6.77
CA TYR A 242 8.92 -14.99 7.95
C TYR A 242 10.14 -14.07 8.12
N PRO A 243 10.39 -13.56 9.34
CA PRO A 243 11.50 -12.64 9.61
C PRO A 243 12.87 -13.33 9.58
#